data_430aa67b92087566e2b25dc3ccfbb770
#
_entry.id   430aa67b92087566e2b25dc3ccfbb770
#
_cell.length_a   1.000
_cell.length_b   1.000
_cell.length_c   1.000
_cell.angle_alpha   90.00
_cell.angle_beta   90.00
_cell.angle_gamma   90.00
#
_symmetry.space_group_name_H-M   'P 1'
#
loop_
_entity.id
_entity.type
_entity.pdbx_description
1 polymer ?
#
loop_
_entity_poly.entity_id
_entity_poly.type
_entity_poly.pdbx_seq_one_letter_code
_entity_poly.pdbx_strand_id
1 'polypeptide(L)'
;MHALREKVSAFVVSFNRAAIIGTCLRALRFADEVIVVDKSSTDETPAIAALHADRVITVSWSPTVEATRAFAVTQCTHDWIVFADDDECFSPEAVRFIQAELAAPRADLYSLPLRHYILGTHDEHAYYWPEYHVRLFRRGAVEFSAMVHAGVSPRSDQALVVAADTGACIHHLSHQDVAQWLEKTNRYTSCADRARVDHAGSDLIGYAHARIDHWIGRTRDVTPGGYPAAVALLRATYDLIDRLKVWEEERGLDGAALFRQMCAELDAAHGDTACARVGERRAATPPAEAAATTEAILRANLRDLRAQHEVQQGRLAQELAEARAALRAIENSTFWRATAWPRRVAGRLRS
;
A
#
# COMPACT_ATOMS: atom_id res chain seq x y z
N MET A 1 20.51 28.60 26.90
CA MET A 1 19.38 27.75 27.30
C MET A 1 18.77 27.19 26.05
N HIS A 2 18.94 25.88 25.76
CA HIS A 2 18.14 25.25 24.73
C HIS A 2 16.68 25.27 25.21
N ALA A 3 15.80 25.98 24.51
CA ALA A 3 14.37 25.85 24.75
C ALA A 3 14.02 24.36 24.62
N LEU A 4 13.42 23.80 25.66
CA LEU A 4 12.94 22.42 25.65
C LEU A 4 11.85 22.37 24.57
N ARG A 5 12.08 21.57 23.52
CA ARG A 5 11.03 21.35 22.51
C ARG A 5 9.83 20.67 23.14
N GLU A 6 8.66 20.88 22.57
CA GLU A 6 7.45 20.12 22.91
C GLU A 6 7.67 18.63 22.65
N LYS A 7 7.15 17.79 23.54
CA LYS A 7 7.21 16.33 23.37
C LYS A 7 6.12 15.85 22.41
N VAL A 8 6.44 14.80 21.67
CA VAL A 8 5.55 14.24 20.65
C VAL A 8 5.43 12.73 20.77
N SER A 9 4.19 12.23 20.68
CA SER A 9 3.89 10.81 20.50
C SER A 9 3.70 10.53 19.02
N ALA A 10 4.28 9.44 18.52
CA ALA A 10 3.99 8.92 17.20
C ALA A 10 3.15 7.64 17.30
N PHE A 11 2.19 7.44 16.38
CA PHE A 11 1.50 6.17 16.27
C PHE A 11 1.42 5.65 14.83
N VAL A 12 1.39 4.34 14.71
CA VAL A 12 1.18 3.61 13.45
C VAL A 12 0.10 2.54 13.67
N VAL A 13 -0.85 2.44 12.75
CA VAL A 13 -1.80 1.33 12.69
C VAL A 13 -1.33 0.36 11.62
N SER A 14 -1.17 -0.92 11.95
CA SER A 14 -0.56 -1.89 11.03
C SER A 14 -1.31 -3.21 10.95
N PHE A 15 -1.20 -3.85 9.77
CA PHE A 15 -1.67 -5.22 9.52
C PHE A 15 -0.87 -5.87 8.39
N ASN A 16 -0.11 -6.94 8.72
CA ASN A 16 0.68 -7.73 7.76
C ASN A 16 1.64 -6.88 6.91
N ARG A 17 2.59 -6.20 7.58
CA ARG A 17 3.59 -5.30 6.97
C ARG A 17 5.03 -5.63 7.36
N ALA A 18 5.33 -6.89 7.65
CA ALA A 18 6.67 -7.31 8.06
C ALA A 18 7.79 -6.80 7.15
N ALA A 19 7.55 -6.72 5.83
CA ALA A 19 8.54 -6.28 4.86
C ALA A 19 8.99 -4.81 5.01
N ILE A 20 8.13 -3.91 5.55
CA ILE A 20 8.39 -2.45 5.53
C ILE A 20 8.22 -1.77 6.89
N ILE A 21 7.47 -2.34 7.82
CA ILE A 21 7.16 -1.69 9.11
C ILE A 21 8.41 -1.22 9.87
N GLY A 22 9.48 -2.00 9.85
CA GLY A 22 10.73 -1.62 10.50
C GLY A 22 11.36 -0.36 9.92
N THR A 23 11.22 -0.11 8.62
CA THR A 23 11.70 1.11 7.96
C THR A 23 10.82 2.31 8.33
N CYS A 24 9.50 2.14 8.33
CA CYS A 24 8.56 3.18 8.74
C CYS A 24 8.81 3.61 10.19
N LEU A 25 8.95 2.66 11.12
CA LEU A 25 9.19 2.96 12.53
C LEU A 25 10.56 3.62 12.78
N ARG A 26 11.59 3.26 12.00
CA ARG A 26 12.89 3.96 12.10
C ARG A 26 12.78 5.43 11.72
N ALA A 27 11.93 5.79 10.77
CA ALA A 27 11.68 7.18 10.39
C ALA A 27 10.95 7.98 11.48
N LEU A 28 10.32 7.33 12.45
CA LEU A 28 9.60 7.94 13.57
C LEU A 28 10.45 8.04 14.87
N ARG A 29 11.72 7.61 14.87
CA ARG A 29 12.60 7.62 16.05
C ARG A 29 12.88 9.00 16.65
N PHE A 30 12.48 10.08 15.98
CA PHE A 30 12.56 11.44 16.52
C PHE A 30 11.49 11.72 17.57
N ALA A 31 10.41 10.93 17.63
CA ALA A 31 9.35 11.04 18.61
C ALA A 31 9.82 10.58 20.00
N ASP A 32 9.19 11.15 21.04
CA ASP A 32 9.47 10.81 22.44
C ASP A 32 8.73 9.53 22.86
N GLU A 33 7.73 9.14 22.11
CA GLU A 33 6.96 7.90 22.27
C GLU A 33 6.51 7.39 20.91
N VAL A 34 6.70 6.11 20.64
CA VAL A 34 6.26 5.43 19.41
C VAL A 34 5.33 4.28 19.79
N ILE A 35 4.10 4.29 19.27
CA ILE A 35 3.05 3.30 19.54
C ILE A 35 2.66 2.62 18.23
N VAL A 36 2.62 1.30 18.22
CA VAL A 36 2.04 0.52 17.11
C VAL A 36 0.73 -0.10 17.58
N VAL A 37 -0.34 0.12 16.82
CA VAL A 37 -1.61 -0.59 17.00
C VAL A 37 -1.69 -1.65 15.91
N ASP A 38 -1.41 -2.89 16.30
CA ASP A 38 -1.43 -4.04 15.42
C ASP A 38 -2.83 -4.65 15.35
N LYS A 39 -3.35 -4.78 14.13
CA LYS A 39 -4.69 -5.31 13.86
C LYS A 39 -4.71 -6.84 13.74
N SER A 40 -4.07 -7.54 14.68
CA SER A 40 -3.94 -9.00 14.70
C SER A 40 -3.21 -9.54 13.45
N SER A 41 -2.04 -8.98 13.16
CA SER A 41 -1.16 -9.48 12.09
C SER A 41 -0.82 -10.95 12.28
N THR A 42 -0.70 -11.67 11.17
CA THR A 42 -0.36 -13.10 11.12
C THR A 42 1.06 -13.36 10.63
N ASP A 43 1.79 -12.30 10.29
CA ASP A 43 3.19 -12.33 9.89
C ASP A 43 4.11 -11.79 11.01
N GLU A 44 5.40 -11.56 10.71
CA GLU A 44 6.39 -11.04 11.65
C GLU A 44 6.20 -9.56 12.04
N THR A 45 5.13 -8.89 11.59
CA THR A 45 4.88 -7.46 11.85
C THR A 45 4.97 -7.10 13.33
N PRO A 46 4.28 -7.80 14.28
CA PRO A 46 4.33 -7.45 15.69
C PRO A 46 5.73 -7.62 16.30
N ALA A 47 6.45 -8.67 15.88
CA ALA A 47 7.80 -8.94 16.36
C ALA A 47 8.78 -7.84 15.90
N ILE A 48 8.69 -7.43 14.63
CA ILE A 48 9.52 -6.33 14.09
C ILE A 48 9.14 -5.00 14.74
N ALA A 49 7.84 -4.73 14.93
CA ALA A 49 7.36 -3.52 15.59
C ALA A 49 7.91 -3.39 17.01
N ALA A 50 7.95 -4.48 17.79
CA ALA A 50 8.48 -4.49 19.15
C ALA A 50 9.98 -4.14 19.26
N LEU A 51 10.74 -4.23 18.16
CA LEU A 51 12.15 -3.80 18.14
C LEU A 51 12.32 -2.27 17.99
N HIS A 52 11.25 -1.54 17.61
CA HIS A 52 11.36 -0.13 17.22
C HIS A 52 10.32 0.77 17.92
N ALA A 53 9.26 0.21 18.48
CA ALA A 53 8.19 0.94 19.18
C ALA A 53 8.31 0.76 20.70
N ASP A 54 7.88 1.77 21.47
CA ASP A 54 7.80 1.70 22.91
C ASP A 54 6.66 0.80 23.38
N ARG A 55 5.55 0.77 22.61
CA ARG A 55 4.40 -0.10 22.88
C ARG A 55 3.82 -0.66 21.58
N VAL A 56 3.47 -1.95 21.63
CA VAL A 56 2.68 -2.62 20.57
C VAL A 56 1.37 -3.08 21.21
N ILE A 57 0.25 -2.59 20.68
CA ILE A 57 -1.10 -2.88 21.20
C ILE A 57 -1.83 -3.68 20.14
N THR A 58 -2.19 -4.92 20.45
CA THR A 58 -2.95 -5.75 19.51
C THR A 58 -4.46 -5.49 19.68
N VAL A 59 -5.14 -5.26 18.57
CA VAL A 59 -6.59 -5.09 18.48
C VAL A 59 -7.18 -6.08 17.49
N SER A 60 -8.49 -6.33 17.56
CA SER A 60 -9.17 -7.16 16.58
C SER A 60 -9.03 -6.60 15.16
N TRP A 61 -8.90 -7.50 14.19
CA TRP A 61 -8.85 -7.10 12.78
C TRP A 61 -10.13 -6.37 12.36
N SER A 62 -9.97 -5.36 11.54
CA SER A 62 -11.03 -4.63 10.85
C SER A 62 -10.58 -4.33 9.41
N PRO A 63 -11.50 -4.23 8.43
CA PRO A 63 -11.12 -4.01 7.03
C PRO A 63 -10.45 -2.65 6.79
N THR A 64 -10.71 -1.67 7.67
CA THR A 64 -10.27 -0.28 7.55
C THR A 64 -9.45 0.15 8.77
N VAL A 65 -8.77 1.29 8.70
CA VAL A 65 -7.90 1.80 9.77
C VAL A 65 -8.54 2.97 10.54
N GLU A 66 -9.61 3.54 10.02
CA GLU A 66 -10.18 4.80 10.48
C GLU A 66 -10.58 4.77 11.96
N ALA A 67 -11.38 3.79 12.37
CA ALA A 67 -11.77 3.64 13.77
C ALA A 67 -10.58 3.34 14.69
N THR A 68 -9.59 2.59 14.19
CA THR A 68 -8.38 2.24 14.92
C THR A 68 -7.48 3.45 15.13
N ARG A 69 -7.44 4.44 14.21
CA ARG A 69 -6.70 5.69 14.38
C ARG A 69 -7.25 6.52 15.53
N ALA A 70 -8.58 6.63 15.65
CA ALA A 70 -9.20 7.33 16.78
C ALA A 70 -8.81 6.71 18.14
N PHE A 71 -8.81 5.36 18.21
CA PHE A 71 -8.31 4.65 19.39
C PHE A 71 -6.81 4.91 19.62
N ALA A 72 -5.96 4.87 18.60
CA ALA A 72 -4.53 5.09 18.74
C ALA A 72 -4.20 6.46 19.34
N VAL A 73 -4.93 7.52 18.98
CA VAL A 73 -4.81 8.86 19.58
C VAL A 73 -5.03 8.82 21.08
N THR A 74 -5.96 8.03 21.59
CA THR A 74 -6.21 7.91 23.04
C THR A 74 -5.06 7.24 23.78
N GLN A 75 -4.23 6.48 23.07
CA GLN A 75 -3.07 5.79 23.65
C GLN A 75 -1.81 6.67 23.70
N CYS A 76 -1.77 7.77 22.99
CA CYS A 76 -0.66 8.71 22.98
C CYS A 76 -0.57 9.47 24.32
N THR A 77 0.65 9.64 24.85
CA THR A 77 0.89 10.33 26.12
C THR A 77 0.99 11.84 25.95
N HIS A 78 1.59 12.30 24.84
CA HIS A 78 1.90 13.72 24.63
C HIS A 78 0.80 14.46 23.87
N ASP A 79 0.76 15.79 24.01
CA ASP A 79 -0.20 16.65 23.31
C ASP A 79 0.08 16.78 21.83
N TRP A 80 1.35 16.78 21.44
CA TRP A 80 1.71 16.71 20.04
C TRP A 80 1.70 15.28 19.56
N ILE A 81 1.09 15.05 18.43
CA ILE A 81 0.89 13.72 17.86
C ILE A 81 1.33 13.73 16.39
N VAL A 82 2.16 12.77 16.04
CA VAL A 82 2.47 12.39 14.65
C VAL A 82 1.81 11.05 14.37
N PHE A 83 1.18 10.90 13.21
CA PHE A 83 0.79 9.57 12.78
C PHE A 83 1.33 9.25 11.40
N ALA A 84 1.56 7.97 11.16
CA ALA A 84 1.93 7.44 9.87
C ALA A 84 1.10 6.19 9.58
N ASP A 85 0.84 5.93 8.31
CA ASP A 85 0.42 4.61 7.86
C ASP A 85 1.63 3.66 7.83
N ASP A 86 1.40 2.36 7.88
CA ASP A 86 2.46 1.35 8.00
C ASP A 86 3.32 1.18 6.73
N ASP A 87 3.01 1.97 5.68
CA ASP A 87 3.74 2.10 4.43
C ASP A 87 4.23 3.55 4.17
N GLU A 88 4.26 4.39 5.21
CA GLU A 88 4.74 5.77 5.15
C GLU A 88 6.08 5.95 5.88
N CYS A 89 7.03 6.63 5.24
CA CYS A 89 8.35 6.94 5.81
C CYS A 89 8.61 8.44 5.68
N PHE A 90 8.85 9.12 6.80
CA PHE A 90 9.19 10.54 6.81
C PHE A 90 10.58 10.78 6.23
N SER A 91 10.72 11.74 5.34
CA SER A 91 12.04 12.16 4.84
C SER A 91 12.87 12.78 5.98
N PRO A 92 14.20 12.78 5.88
CA PRO A 92 15.03 13.49 6.85
C PRO A 92 14.69 14.98 6.96
N GLU A 93 14.25 15.59 5.86
CA GLU A 93 13.80 16.98 5.80
C GLU A 93 12.50 17.17 6.57
N ALA A 94 11.54 16.24 6.44
CA ALA A 94 10.29 16.26 7.20
C ALA A 94 10.56 16.12 8.70
N VAL A 95 11.47 15.22 9.09
CA VAL A 95 11.88 15.07 10.50
C VAL A 95 12.49 16.36 11.04
N ARG A 96 13.41 17.00 10.32
CA ARG A 96 13.99 18.30 10.72
C ARG A 96 12.94 19.40 10.83
N PHE A 97 12.01 19.45 9.89
CA PHE A 97 10.89 20.39 9.91
C PHE A 97 10.04 20.18 11.17
N ILE A 98 9.60 18.96 11.45
CA ILE A 98 8.78 18.63 12.64
C ILE A 98 9.51 19.00 13.92
N GLN A 99 10.79 18.68 14.04
CA GLN A 99 11.58 19.03 15.22
C GLN A 99 11.70 20.54 15.43
N ALA A 100 11.81 21.32 14.34
CA ALA A 100 11.83 22.77 14.43
C ALA A 100 10.47 23.35 14.86
N GLU A 101 9.38 22.81 14.33
CA GLU A 101 8.01 23.22 14.75
C GLU A 101 7.72 22.86 16.22
N LEU A 102 8.17 21.68 16.68
CA LEU A 102 8.04 21.31 18.10
C LEU A 102 8.87 22.20 19.04
N ALA A 103 9.94 22.83 18.56
CA ALA A 103 10.71 23.80 19.34
C ALA A 103 10.05 25.19 19.41
N ALA A 104 9.32 25.57 18.36
CA ALA A 104 8.60 26.86 18.28
C ALA A 104 7.37 26.69 17.36
N PRO A 105 6.25 26.13 17.89
CA PRO A 105 5.06 25.84 17.08
C PRO A 105 4.45 27.09 16.48
N ARG A 106 4.15 27.07 15.17
CA ARG A 106 3.50 28.15 14.43
C ARG A 106 2.04 27.86 14.09
N ALA A 107 1.61 26.59 14.26
CA ALA A 107 0.26 26.14 13.98
C ALA A 107 -0.12 24.99 14.93
N ASP A 108 -1.39 24.59 14.95
CA ASP A 108 -1.86 23.43 15.71
C ASP A 108 -1.87 22.13 14.90
N LEU A 109 -1.84 22.25 13.56
CA LEU A 109 -1.78 21.12 12.66
C LEU A 109 -0.96 21.44 11.39
N TYR A 110 -0.29 20.41 10.88
CA TYR A 110 0.61 20.53 9.75
C TYR A 110 0.30 19.45 8.72
N SER A 111 0.10 19.89 7.46
CA SER A 111 -0.06 19.01 6.32
C SER A 111 1.24 18.90 5.56
N LEU A 112 1.72 17.68 5.37
CA LEU A 112 2.93 17.37 4.63
C LEU A 112 2.57 16.75 3.27
N PRO A 113 3.38 17.00 2.21
CA PRO A 113 3.17 16.36 0.92
C PRO A 113 3.54 14.89 0.97
N LEU A 114 2.67 14.03 0.40
CA LEU A 114 2.91 12.60 0.23
C LEU A 114 3.49 12.32 -1.15
N ARG A 115 4.65 11.68 -1.17
CA ARG A 115 5.33 11.21 -2.36
C ARG A 115 4.97 9.75 -2.57
N HIS A 116 3.90 9.51 -3.35
CA HIS A 116 3.40 8.15 -3.60
C HIS A 116 4.31 7.36 -4.53
N TYR A 117 4.59 6.13 -4.15
CA TYR A 117 5.27 5.14 -4.99
C TYR A 117 4.22 4.09 -5.40
N ILE A 118 3.64 4.27 -6.58
CA ILE A 118 2.70 3.33 -7.19
C ILE A 118 3.48 2.53 -8.22
N LEU A 119 3.35 1.21 -8.23
CA LEU A 119 4.17 0.30 -9.05
C LEU A 119 5.68 0.50 -8.80
N GLY A 120 6.05 0.81 -7.55
CA GLY A 120 7.44 1.03 -7.14
C GLY A 120 8.08 2.34 -7.64
N THR A 121 7.32 3.22 -8.31
CA THR A 121 7.83 4.45 -8.93
C THR A 121 7.06 5.67 -8.44
N HIS A 122 7.74 6.81 -8.33
CA HIS A 122 7.17 8.12 -8.11
C HIS A 122 7.42 9.02 -9.32
N ASP A 123 6.43 9.83 -9.69
CA ASP A 123 6.55 10.82 -10.74
C ASP A 123 5.79 12.09 -10.33
N GLU A 124 6.50 13.23 -10.38
CA GLU A 124 5.93 14.54 -10.00
C GLU A 124 4.91 15.07 -11.02
N HIS A 125 4.80 14.47 -12.22
CA HIS A 125 3.80 14.80 -13.23
C HIS A 125 2.51 14.01 -13.07
N ALA A 126 2.51 12.94 -12.26
CA ALA A 126 1.33 12.13 -12.01
C ALA A 126 0.24 12.91 -11.24
N TYR A 127 -1.01 12.52 -11.40
CA TYR A 127 -2.19 13.19 -10.85
C TYR A 127 -2.15 13.41 -9.33
N TYR A 128 -1.39 12.62 -8.61
CA TYR A 128 -1.33 12.63 -7.15
C TYR A 128 -0.29 13.60 -6.56
N TRP A 129 0.56 14.22 -7.36
CA TRP A 129 1.60 15.10 -6.83
C TRP A 129 1.33 16.59 -7.12
N PRO A 130 1.42 17.46 -6.08
CA PRO A 130 1.53 17.14 -4.67
C PRO A 130 0.16 16.85 -4.05
N GLU A 131 0.08 15.82 -3.18
CA GLU A 131 -1.07 15.54 -2.33
C GLU A 131 -0.68 15.78 -0.86
N TYR A 132 -1.51 16.49 -0.11
CA TYR A 132 -1.17 16.93 1.25
C TYR A 132 -2.06 16.24 2.28
N HIS A 133 -1.42 15.70 3.32
CA HIS A 133 -2.13 15.06 4.43
C HIS A 133 -1.65 15.61 5.77
N VAL A 134 -2.59 15.82 6.71
CA VAL A 134 -2.26 16.17 8.09
C VAL A 134 -1.51 14.98 8.71
N ARG A 135 -0.29 15.22 9.21
CA ARG A 135 0.53 14.18 9.85
C ARG A 135 1.15 14.62 11.19
N LEU A 136 1.19 15.91 11.49
CA LEU A 136 1.55 16.43 12.80
C LEU A 136 0.42 17.33 13.30
N PHE A 137 -0.06 17.13 14.52
CA PHE A 137 -1.13 17.94 15.09
C PHE A 137 -1.10 17.93 16.61
N ARG A 138 -1.67 19.00 17.20
CA ARG A 138 -1.96 19.08 18.63
C ARG A 138 -3.21 18.28 18.96
N ARG A 139 -3.23 17.59 20.09
CA ARG A 139 -4.42 16.85 20.56
C ARG A 139 -5.66 17.73 20.54
N GLY A 140 -6.73 17.24 19.92
CA GLY A 140 -7.99 17.98 19.74
C GLY A 140 -8.03 18.92 18.52
N ALA A 141 -6.90 19.17 17.86
CA ALA A 141 -6.88 19.99 16.63
C ALA A 141 -7.45 19.25 15.40
N VAL A 142 -7.65 17.95 15.50
CA VAL A 142 -8.22 17.12 14.44
C VAL A 142 -9.24 16.13 14.97
N GLU A 143 -10.13 15.70 14.11
CA GLU A 143 -11.07 14.59 14.33
C GLU A 143 -10.83 13.52 13.28
N PHE A 144 -10.74 12.26 13.73
CA PHE A 144 -10.69 11.10 12.85
C PHE A 144 -12.10 10.61 12.54
N SER A 145 -12.48 10.59 11.27
CA SER A 145 -13.75 10.00 10.84
C SER A 145 -13.68 8.47 10.96
N ALA A 146 -14.82 7.85 11.25
CA ALA A 146 -14.96 6.39 11.14
C ALA A 146 -15.22 5.93 9.70
N MET A 147 -15.55 6.86 8.79
CA MET A 147 -15.84 6.56 7.39
C MET A 147 -14.57 6.42 6.57
N VAL A 148 -14.53 5.40 5.71
CA VAL A 148 -13.43 5.15 4.76
C VAL A 148 -13.27 6.34 3.82
N HIS A 149 -12.02 6.77 3.63
CA HIS A 149 -11.64 7.93 2.80
C HIS A 149 -12.16 9.31 3.29
N ALA A 150 -12.84 9.40 4.41
CA ALA A 150 -13.21 10.70 4.97
C ALA A 150 -12.02 11.45 5.58
N GLY A 151 -10.88 10.75 5.76
CA GLY A 151 -9.62 11.34 6.20
C GLY A 151 -9.66 11.91 7.63
N VAL A 152 -8.84 12.92 7.83
CA VAL A 152 -8.72 13.67 9.08
C VAL A 152 -9.38 15.04 8.89
N SER A 153 -10.37 15.35 9.71
CA SER A 153 -11.06 16.65 9.68
C SER A 153 -10.38 17.65 10.61
N PRO A 154 -9.92 18.81 10.13
CA PRO A 154 -9.41 19.90 10.98
C PRO A 154 -10.48 20.40 11.96
N ARG A 155 -10.06 20.65 13.19
CA ARG A 155 -10.85 21.29 14.27
C ARG A 155 -10.25 22.63 14.70
N SER A 156 -9.05 22.96 14.25
CA SER A 156 -8.36 24.23 14.45
C SER A 156 -8.18 24.95 13.12
N ASP A 157 -8.35 26.27 13.15
CA ASP A 157 -8.07 27.14 12.00
C ASP A 157 -6.56 27.46 11.86
N GLN A 158 -5.76 27.11 12.87
CA GLN A 158 -4.30 27.27 12.85
C GLN A 158 -3.64 26.09 12.14
N ALA A 159 -3.69 26.09 10.82
CA ALA A 159 -3.18 25.04 9.97
C ALA A 159 -2.02 25.56 9.11
N LEU A 160 -0.97 24.76 8.92
CA LEU A 160 0.14 25.05 8.05
C LEU A 160 0.32 23.91 7.02
N VAL A 161 0.46 24.29 5.75
CA VAL A 161 0.79 23.37 4.66
C VAL A 161 2.26 23.53 4.33
N VAL A 162 3.00 22.42 4.40
CA VAL A 162 4.44 22.39 4.10
C VAL A 162 4.63 22.38 2.59
N ALA A 163 5.35 23.36 2.04
CA ALA A 163 5.54 23.44 0.59
C ALA A 163 6.33 22.23 0.05
N ALA A 164 5.89 21.68 -1.08
CA ALA A 164 6.44 20.45 -1.66
C ALA A 164 7.90 20.59 -2.15
N ASP A 165 8.33 21.81 -2.45
CA ASP A 165 9.70 22.14 -2.91
C ASP A 165 10.74 22.18 -1.79
N THR A 166 10.32 22.10 -0.52
CA THR A 166 11.22 22.08 0.65
C THR A 166 11.96 20.76 0.82
N GLY A 167 11.55 19.70 0.13
CA GLY A 167 12.01 18.34 0.34
C GLY A 167 11.42 17.65 1.59
N ALA A 168 10.72 18.39 2.46
CA ALA A 168 10.01 17.83 3.60
C ALA A 168 8.75 17.10 3.14
N CYS A 169 8.87 15.80 2.90
CA CYS A 169 7.79 14.96 2.39
C CYS A 169 7.72 13.63 3.13
N ILE A 170 6.64 12.91 2.90
CA ILE A 170 6.44 11.55 3.37
C ILE A 170 6.48 10.62 2.16
N HIS A 171 7.36 9.63 2.19
CA HIS A 171 7.44 8.58 1.18
C HIS A 171 6.38 7.53 1.49
N HIS A 172 5.38 7.40 0.62
CA HIS A 172 4.29 6.43 0.75
C HIS A 172 4.51 5.27 -0.22
N LEU A 173 4.95 4.13 0.31
CA LEU A 173 5.27 2.90 -0.44
C LEU A 173 3.99 2.13 -0.74
N SER A 174 3.12 2.70 -1.57
CA SER A 174 1.71 2.38 -1.67
C SER A 174 1.40 1.02 -2.30
N HIS A 175 1.94 0.76 -3.51
CA HIS A 175 1.64 -0.44 -4.29
C HIS A 175 2.87 -0.91 -5.07
N GLN A 176 3.17 -2.20 -4.98
CA GLN A 176 4.30 -2.80 -5.68
C GLN A 176 3.98 -3.07 -7.16
N ASP A 177 2.75 -3.50 -7.45
CA ASP A 177 2.29 -3.88 -8.78
C ASP A 177 0.78 -3.66 -8.96
N VAL A 178 0.29 -3.93 -10.16
CA VAL A 178 -1.14 -3.81 -10.51
C VAL A 178 -2.00 -4.82 -9.75
N ALA A 179 -1.49 -6.02 -9.46
CA ALA A 179 -2.25 -7.05 -8.74
C ALA A 179 -2.56 -6.60 -7.31
N GLN A 180 -1.56 -6.09 -6.59
CA GLN A 180 -1.74 -5.53 -5.26
C GLN A 180 -2.66 -4.30 -5.26
N TRP A 181 -2.56 -3.47 -6.32
CA TRP A 181 -3.43 -2.31 -6.49
C TRP A 181 -4.90 -2.75 -6.65
N LEU A 182 -5.18 -3.77 -7.47
CA LEU A 182 -6.52 -4.34 -7.67
C LEU A 182 -7.06 -4.99 -6.40
N GLU A 183 -6.24 -5.72 -5.65
CA GLU A 183 -6.63 -6.31 -4.37
C GLU A 183 -7.08 -5.24 -3.37
N LYS A 184 -6.27 -4.18 -3.17
CA LYS A 184 -6.64 -3.04 -2.33
C LYS A 184 -7.91 -2.37 -2.84
N THR A 185 -8.02 -2.10 -4.14
CA THR A 185 -9.20 -1.52 -4.76
C THR A 185 -10.44 -2.35 -4.46
N ASN A 186 -10.40 -3.67 -4.71
CA ASN A 186 -11.53 -4.54 -4.43
C ASN A 186 -11.93 -4.51 -2.95
N ARG A 187 -10.98 -4.54 -2.03
CA ARG A 187 -11.23 -4.48 -0.59
C ARG A 187 -11.93 -3.18 -0.19
N TYR A 188 -11.40 -2.02 -0.61
CA TYR A 188 -11.98 -0.72 -0.24
C TYR A 188 -13.34 -0.46 -0.88
N THR A 189 -13.53 -0.80 -2.14
CA THR A 189 -14.81 -0.63 -2.83
C THR A 189 -15.87 -1.66 -2.39
N SER A 190 -15.52 -2.66 -1.60
CA SER A 190 -16.45 -3.62 -0.98
C SER A 190 -16.81 -3.27 0.48
N CYS A 191 -16.20 -2.23 1.08
CA CYS A 191 -16.52 -1.83 2.44
C CYS A 191 -17.91 -1.16 2.50
N ALA A 192 -18.73 -1.58 3.48
CA ALA A 192 -20.05 -0.98 3.71
C ALA A 192 -19.96 0.50 4.15
N ASP A 193 -18.90 0.84 4.90
CA ASP A 193 -18.67 2.18 5.47
C ASP A 193 -17.95 3.14 4.51
N ARG A 194 -17.82 2.78 3.21
CA ARG A 194 -17.20 3.67 2.23
C ARG A 194 -18.08 4.91 1.99
N ALA A 195 -17.45 6.06 1.80
CA ALA A 195 -18.14 7.25 1.32
C ALA A 195 -18.69 6.96 -0.09
N ARG A 196 -20.01 6.82 -0.20
CA ARG A 196 -20.66 6.63 -1.51
C ARG A 196 -20.69 7.97 -2.23
N VAL A 197 -20.03 8.03 -3.37
CA VAL A 197 -20.21 9.16 -4.29
C VAL A 197 -21.62 9.03 -4.85
N ASP A 198 -22.39 10.13 -4.83
CA ASP A 198 -23.72 10.16 -5.46
C ASP A 198 -23.56 9.96 -6.98
N HIS A 199 -23.93 8.79 -7.44
CA HIS A 199 -23.89 8.40 -8.85
C HIS A 199 -25.27 8.37 -9.49
N ALA A 200 -26.28 8.90 -8.80
CA ALA A 200 -27.66 8.89 -9.26
C ALA A 200 -27.80 9.52 -10.64
N GLY A 201 -28.29 8.74 -11.58
CA GLY A 201 -28.68 9.20 -12.93
C GLY A 201 -27.59 9.25 -13.99
N SER A 202 -26.34 8.91 -13.70
CA SER A 202 -25.31 8.85 -14.74
C SER A 202 -25.34 7.51 -15.49
N ASP A 203 -25.32 7.55 -16.81
CA ASP A 203 -25.08 6.36 -17.60
C ASP A 203 -23.64 5.86 -17.36
N LEU A 204 -23.44 4.54 -17.40
CA LEU A 204 -22.13 3.92 -17.09
C LEU A 204 -21.03 4.34 -18.08
N ILE A 205 -21.40 4.55 -19.34
CA ILE A 205 -20.46 4.90 -20.40
C ILE A 205 -20.00 6.35 -20.24
N GLY A 206 -20.96 7.26 -20.07
CA GLY A 206 -20.66 8.67 -19.81
C GLY A 206 -19.84 8.85 -18.53
N TYR A 207 -20.17 8.11 -17.47
CA TYR A 207 -19.37 8.10 -16.24
C TYR A 207 -17.93 7.63 -16.50
N ALA A 208 -17.76 6.54 -17.26
CA ALA A 208 -16.42 6.01 -17.56
C ALA A 208 -15.56 7.04 -18.30
N HIS A 209 -16.08 7.66 -19.34
CA HIS A 209 -15.38 8.72 -20.08
C HIS A 209 -15.01 9.88 -19.16
N ALA A 210 -15.99 10.38 -18.38
CA ALA A 210 -15.77 11.51 -17.47
C ALA A 210 -14.66 11.20 -16.42
N ARG A 211 -14.59 9.97 -15.90
CA ARG A 211 -13.56 9.60 -14.92
C ARG A 211 -12.17 9.48 -15.56
N ILE A 212 -12.08 8.91 -16.75
CA ILE A 212 -10.82 8.85 -17.51
C ILE A 212 -10.34 10.26 -17.80
N ASP A 213 -11.18 11.11 -18.38
CA ASP A 213 -10.85 12.50 -18.72
C ASP A 213 -10.43 13.29 -17.49
N HIS A 214 -11.13 13.11 -16.36
CA HIS A 214 -10.80 13.77 -15.10
C HIS A 214 -9.39 13.42 -14.61
N TRP A 215 -9.01 12.15 -14.55
CA TRP A 215 -7.72 11.74 -14.00
C TRP A 215 -6.57 12.01 -14.97
N ILE A 216 -6.81 11.83 -16.26
CA ILE A 216 -5.84 12.22 -17.30
C ILE A 216 -5.64 13.73 -17.28
N GLY A 217 -6.71 14.54 -17.19
CA GLY A 217 -6.63 16.00 -17.13
C GLY A 217 -5.90 16.56 -15.89
N ARG A 218 -5.79 15.78 -14.82
CA ARG A 218 -4.99 16.12 -13.64
C ARG A 218 -3.50 15.77 -13.76
N THR A 219 -3.15 15.04 -14.79
CA THR A 219 -1.78 14.61 -15.05
C THR A 219 -1.05 15.66 -15.87
N ARG A 220 0.16 16.08 -15.46
CA ARG A 220 0.88 17.19 -16.10
C ARG A 220 1.59 16.79 -17.38
N ASP A 221 2.02 15.53 -17.48
CA ASP A 221 2.66 14.98 -18.67
C ASP A 221 1.95 13.70 -19.09
N VAL A 222 1.18 13.79 -20.17
CA VAL A 222 0.41 12.67 -20.74
C VAL A 222 1.11 12.15 -21.98
N THR A 223 2.28 11.53 -21.79
CA THR A 223 2.90 10.76 -22.86
C THR A 223 2.15 9.44 -23.01
N PRO A 224 1.64 9.10 -24.21
CA PRO A 224 0.99 7.81 -24.44
C PRO A 224 1.91 6.64 -24.06
N GLY A 225 1.43 5.75 -23.16
CA GLY A 225 2.24 4.65 -22.61
C GLY A 225 3.20 5.06 -21.49
N GLY A 226 3.23 6.33 -21.07
CA GLY A 226 4.03 6.81 -19.94
C GLY A 226 3.44 6.43 -18.59
N TYR A 227 4.29 6.42 -17.56
CA TYR A 227 3.90 6.09 -16.19
C TYR A 227 2.78 7.00 -15.64
N PRO A 228 2.82 8.36 -15.79
CA PRO A 228 1.74 9.22 -15.30
C PRO A 228 0.37 8.88 -15.88
N ALA A 229 0.30 8.54 -17.17
CA ALA A 229 -0.94 8.11 -17.82
C ALA A 229 -1.42 6.75 -17.28
N ALA A 230 -0.50 5.80 -17.07
CA ALA A 230 -0.84 4.48 -16.52
C ALA A 230 -1.46 4.57 -15.12
N VAL A 231 -0.88 5.37 -14.21
CA VAL A 231 -1.43 5.52 -12.86
C VAL A 231 -2.73 6.33 -12.84
N ALA A 232 -2.91 7.27 -13.75
CA ALA A 232 -4.19 7.97 -13.92
C ALA A 232 -5.30 7.03 -14.38
N LEU A 233 -5.00 6.10 -15.30
CA LEU A 233 -5.93 5.05 -15.72
C LEU A 233 -6.24 4.07 -14.60
N LEU A 234 -5.25 3.66 -13.80
CA LEU A 234 -5.50 2.85 -12.60
C LEU A 234 -6.47 3.57 -11.66
N ARG A 235 -6.28 4.88 -11.43
CA ARG A 235 -7.18 5.64 -10.55
C ARG A 235 -8.59 5.76 -11.13
N ALA A 236 -8.72 5.98 -12.46
CA ALA A 236 -10.02 5.93 -13.13
C ALA A 236 -10.68 4.55 -12.96
N THR A 237 -9.90 3.46 -13.10
CA THR A 237 -10.40 2.09 -12.89
C THR A 237 -10.93 1.87 -11.48
N TYR A 238 -10.31 2.45 -10.44
CA TYR A 238 -10.87 2.43 -9.07
C TYR A 238 -12.30 2.99 -9.05
N ASP A 239 -12.50 4.17 -9.61
CA ASP A 239 -13.82 4.82 -9.65
C ASP A 239 -14.83 3.99 -10.45
N LEU A 240 -14.40 3.33 -11.54
CA LEU A 240 -15.26 2.46 -12.35
C LEU A 240 -15.68 1.20 -11.60
N ILE A 241 -14.74 0.55 -10.89
CA ILE A 241 -15.06 -0.63 -10.07
C ILE A 241 -16.06 -0.26 -8.98
N ASP A 242 -15.85 0.87 -8.29
CA ASP A 242 -16.78 1.35 -7.26
C ASP A 242 -18.17 1.61 -7.85
N ARG A 243 -18.26 2.31 -8.99
CA ARG A 243 -19.53 2.57 -9.68
C ARG A 243 -20.23 1.29 -10.15
N LEU A 244 -19.50 0.30 -10.66
CA LEU A 244 -20.07 -0.97 -11.07
C LEU A 244 -20.64 -1.75 -9.90
N LYS A 245 -20.01 -1.74 -8.73
CA LYS A 245 -20.54 -2.35 -7.51
C LYS A 245 -21.81 -1.65 -7.03
N VAL A 246 -21.86 -0.31 -7.08
CA VAL A 246 -23.10 0.44 -6.79
C VAL A 246 -24.19 0.08 -7.77
N TRP A 247 -23.87 -0.04 -9.07
CA TRP A 247 -24.83 -0.44 -10.12
C TRP A 247 -25.40 -1.85 -9.88
N GLU A 248 -24.57 -2.79 -9.43
CA GLU A 248 -24.98 -4.15 -9.04
C GLU A 248 -25.95 -4.12 -7.85
N GLU A 249 -25.59 -3.36 -6.80
CA GLU A 249 -26.40 -3.15 -5.60
C GLU A 249 -27.77 -2.50 -5.94
N GLU A 250 -27.77 -1.42 -6.74
CA GLU A 250 -28.99 -0.69 -7.16
C GLU A 250 -30.00 -1.59 -7.90
N ARG A 251 -29.53 -2.62 -8.59
CA ARG A 251 -30.35 -3.59 -9.32
C ARG A 251 -30.73 -4.82 -8.51
N GLY A 252 -30.25 -4.94 -7.28
CA GLY A 252 -30.48 -6.09 -6.44
C GLY A 252 -29.99 -7.39 -7.08
N LEU A 253 -28.90 -7.35 -7.85
CA LEU A 253 -28.36 -8.53 -8.52
C LEU A 253 -27.68 -9.42 -7.49
N ASP A 254 -28.21 -10.65 -7.34
CA ASP A 254 -27.54 -11.74 -6.62
C ASP A 254 -27.08 -12.80 -7.62
N GLY A 255 -25.90 -12.61 -8.18
CA GLY A 255 -25.32 -13.53 -9.15
C GLY A 255 -25.18 -14.96 -8.61
N ALA A 256 -24.92 -15.10 -7.32
CA ALA A 256 -24.83 -16.43 -6.70
C ALA A 256 -26.18 -17.14 -6.65
N ALA A 257 -27.27 -16.42 -6.33
CA ALA A 257 -28.62 -16.97 -6.38
C ALA A 257 -29.02 -17.32 -7.81
N LEU A 258 -28.75 -16.44 -8.76
CA LEU A 258 -29.04 -16.68 -10.18
C LEU A 258 -28.27 -17.90 -10.72
N PHE A 259 -26.99 -18.09 -10.35
CA PHE A 259 -26.22 -19.27 -10.73
C PHE A 259 -26.79 -20.55 -10.12
N ARG A 260 -27.19 -20.54 -8.84
CA ARG A 260 -27.84 -21.70 -8.20
C ARG A 260 -29.16 -22.06 -8.91
N GLN A 261 -29.96 -21.06 -9.23
CA GLN A 261 -31.20 -21.26 -9.97
C GLN A 261 -30.92 -21.88 -11.35
N MET A 262 -30.01 -21.32 -12.11
CA MET A 262 -29.63 -21.82 -13.44
C MET A 262 -29.11 -23.26 -13.37
N CYS A 263 -28.26 -23.57 -12.38
CA CYS A 263 -27.79 -24.95 -12.18
C CYS A 263 -28.96 -25.91 -11.91
N ALA A 264 -29.91 -25.52 -11.04
CA ALA A 264 -31.09 -26.34 -10.76
C ALA A 264 -31.97 -26.56 -12.00
N GLU A 265 -32.17 -25.53 -12.82
CA GLU A 265 -32.91 -25.62 -14.09
C GLU A 265 -32.22 -26.56 -15.10
N LEU A 266 -30.89 -26.45 -15.22
CA LEU A 266 -30.10 -27.30 -16.11
C LEU A 266 -30.06 -28.76 -15.61
N ASP A 267 -29.93 -28.98 -14.30
CA ASP A 267 -29.99 -30.30 -13.71
C ASP A 267 -31.36 -30.96 -13.95
N ALA A 268 -32.46 -30.19 -13.81
CA ALA A 268 -33.79 -30.69 -14.12
C ALA A 268 -33.97 -31.01 -15.62
N ALA A 269 -33.39 -30.21 -16.50
CA ALA A 269 -33.46 -30.41 -17.94
C ALA A 269 -32.64 -31.62 -18.42
N HIS A 270 -31.52 -31.91 -17.75
CA HIS A 270 -30.63 -33.01 -18.12
C HIS A 270 -30.75 -34.23 -17.18
N GLY A 271 -31.55 -34.11 -16.11
CA GLY A 271 -31.54 -34.93 -14.90
C GLY A 271 -31.35 -36.44 -15.07
N ASP A 272 -32.27 -37.15 -15.68
CA ASP A 272 -32.25 -38.62 -15.64
C ASP A 272 -31.20 -39.27 -16.57
N THR A 273 -30.89 -38.66 -17.70
CA THR A 273 -29.96 -39.22 -18.69
C THR A 273 -28.49 -39.12 -18.25
N ALA A 274 -28.15 -38.10 -17.48
CA ALA A 274 -26.79 -37.91 -16.98
C ALA A 274 -26.49 -38.79 -15.76
N CYS A 275 -27.48 -39.01 -14.88
CA CYS A 275 -27.33 -39.84 -13.68
C CYS A 275 -27.13 -41.32 -14.02
N ALA A 276 -27.82 -41.84 -15.04
CA ALA A 276 -27.63 -43.24 -15.50
C ALA A 276 -26.20 -43.47 -16.03
N ARG A 277 -25.65 -42.51 -16.81
CA ARG A 277 -24.27 -42.63 -17.34
C ARG A 277 -23.19 -42.47 -16.25
N VAL A 278 -23.42 -41.61 -15.24
CA VAL A 278 -22.49 -41.46 -14.10
C VAL A 278 -22.50 -42.66 -13.20
N GLY A 279 -23.64 -43.33 -13.00
CA GLY A 279 -23.73 -44.59 -12.28
C GLY A 279 -22.92 -45.71 -12.94
N GLU A 280 -23.00 -45.85 -14.28
CA GLU A 280 -22.21 -46.81 -15.04
C GLU A 280 -20.71 -46.48 -15.07
N ARG A 281 -20.35 -45.20 -15.15
CA ARG A 281 -18.92 -44.78 -15.12
C ARG A 281 -18.29 -44.88 -13.71
N ARG A 282 -19.03 -44.69 -12.63
CA ARG A 282 -18.50 -44.84 -11.27
C ARG A 282 -18.12 -46.30 -10.94
N ALA A 283 -18.75 -47.28 -11.60
CA ALA A 283 -18.37 -48.70 -11.46
C ALA A 283 -17.04 -49.01 -12.18
N ALA A 284 -16.55 -48.13 -13.09
CA ALA A 284 -15.42 -48.40 -13.97
C ALA A 284 -14.09 -47.75 -13.59
N THR A 285 -14.06 -46.80 -12.62
CA THR A 285 -12.79 -46.13 -12.26
C THR A 285 -12.34 -46.50 -10.86
N PRO A 286 -11.32 -47.36 -10.70
CA PRO A 286 -10.78 -47.68 -9.36
C PRO A 286 -10.19 -46.41 -8.71
N PRO A 287 -10.32 -46.25 -7.38
CA PRO A 287 -9.74 -45.10 -6.66
C PRO A 287 -8.24 -44.90 -6.89
N ALA A 288 -7.53 -45.98 -7.23
CA ALA A 288 -6.11 -45.96 -7.53
C ALA A 288 -5.75 -45.19 -8.81
N GLU A 289 -6.61 -45.22 -9.87
CA GLU A 289 -6.36 -44.46 -11.11
C GLU A 289 -6.59 -42.97 -10.96
N ALA A 290 -7.59 -42.56 -10.17
CA ALA A 290 -7.81 -41.14 -9.86
C ALA A 290 -6.65 -40.56 -9.05
N ALA A 291 -6.12 -41.30 -8.09
CA ALA A 291 -4.94 -40.93 -7.31
C ALA A 291 -3.69 -40.84 -8.20
N ALA A 292 -3.47 -41.81 -9.10
CA ALA A 292 -2.37 -41.81 -10.05
C ALA A 292 -2.44 -40.62 -11.03
N THR A 293 -3.65 -40.25 -11.48
CA THR A 293 -3.85 -39.09 -12.36
C THR A 293 -3.57 -37.77 -11.63
N THR A 294 -4.03 -37.62 -10.40
CA THR A 294 -3.75 -36.46 -9.56
C THR A 294 -2.26 -36.32 -9.28
N GLU A 295 -1.60 -37.44 -8.96
CA GLU A 295 -0.15 -37.44 -8.76
C GLU A 295 0.64 -37.08 -10.04
N ALA A 296 0.19 -37.54 -11.20
CA ALA A 296 0.79 -37.18 -12.49
C ALA A 296 0.65 -35.68 -12.78
N ILE A 297 -0.52 -35.08 -12.51
CA ILE A 297 -0.75 -33.63 -12.65
C ILE A 297 0.14 -32.85 -11.69
N LEU A 298 0.21 -33.25 -10.43
CA LEU A 298 1.07 -32.59 -9.44
C LEU A 298 2.55 -32.67 -9.80
N ARG A 299 3.00 -33.82 -10.32
CA ARG A 299 4.38 -34.00 -10.81
C ARG A 299 4.68 -33.13 -12.04
N ALA A 300 3.70 -32.96 -12.95
CA ALA A 300 3.84 -32.06 -14.09
C ALA A 300 3.97 -30.61 -13.63
N ASN A 301 3.06 -30.14 -12.77
CA ASN A 301 3.12 -28.79 -12.22
C ASN A 301 4.41 -28.53 -11.44
N LEU A 302 4.92 -29.51 -10.69
CA LEU A 302 6.19 -29.38 -9.97
C LEU A 302 7.39 -29.28 -10.92
N ARG A 303 7.36 -29.99 -12.04
CA ARG A 303 8.41 -29.85 -13.10
C ARG A 303 8.39 -28.46 -13.72
N ASP A 304 7.21 -27.94 -14.05
CA ASP A 304 7.06 -26.61 -14.63
C ASP A 304 7.53 -25.51 -13.68
N LEU A 305 7.18 -25.62 -12.40
CA LEU A 305 7.66 -24.70 -11.37
C LEU A 305 9.19 -24.74 -11.20
N ARG A 306 9.79 -25.93 -11.24
CA ARG A 306 11.24 -26.09 -11.18
C ARG A 306 11.93 -25.47 -12.40
N ALA A 307 11.39 -25.69 -13.60
CA ALA A 307 11.92 -25.11 -14.82
C ALA A 307 11.83 -23.57 -14.79
N GLN A 308 10.73 -23.01 -14.34
CA GLN A 308 10.59 -21.57 -14.15
C GLN A 308 11.60 -21.02 -13.12
N HIS A 309 11.80 -21.72 -12.01
CA HIS A 309 12.77 -21.34 -10.99
C HIS A 309 14.22 -21.36 -11.52
N GLU A 310 14.60 -22.38 -12.29
CA GLU A 310 15.92 -22.49 -12.94
C GLU A 310 16.15 -21.33 -13.93
N VAL A 311 15.16 -20.99 -14.75
CA VAL A 311 15.23 -19.84 -15.66
C VAL A 311 15.42 -18.53 -14.87
N GLN A 312 14.67 -18.35 -13.80
CA GLN A 312 14.79 -17.16 -12.94
C GLN A 312 16.16 -17.08 -12.26
N GLN A 313 16.67 -18.20 -11.75
CA GLN A 313 18.03 -18.25 -11.17
C GLN A 313 19.11 -17.95 -12.21
N GLY A 314 18.96 -18.49 -13.44
CA GLY A 314 19.89 -18.19 -14.54
C GLY A 314 19.92 -16.70 -14.87
N ARG A 315 18.76 -16.06 -14.93
CA ARG A 315 18.64 -14.61 -15.15
C ARG A 315 19.31 -13.80 -14.04
N LEU A 316 19.03 -14.12 -12.78
CA LEU A 316 19.64 -13.45 -11.64
C LEU A 316 21.17 -13.64 -11.59
N ALA A 317 21.65 -14.82 -11.94
CA ALA A 317 23.10 -15.10 -12.04
C ALA A 317 23.77 -14.26 -13.14
N GLN A 318 23.10 -14.08 -14.27
CA GLN A 318 23.58 -13.23 -15.35
C GLN A 318 23.61 -11.75 -14.92
N GLU A 319 22.52 -11.22 -14.35
CA GLU A 319 22.44 -9.85 -13.84
C GLU A 319 23.55 -9.59 -12.79
N LEU A 320 23.80 -10.55 -11.91
CA LEU A 320 24.89 -10.47 -10.93
C LEU A 320 26.27 -10.46 -11.58
N ALA A 321 26.47 -11.27 -12.63
CA ALA A 321 27.73 -11.30 -13.38
C ALA A 321 27.99 -9.98 -14.11
N GLU A 322 26.97 -9.40 -14.73
CA GLU A 322 27.02 -8.10 -15.40
C GLU A 322 27.32 -6.97 -14.40
N ALA A 323 26.64 -6.95 -13.24
CA ALA A 323 26.91 -5.98 -12.18
C ALA A 323 28.34 -6.07 -11.64
N ARG A 324 28.85 -7.30 -11.44
CA ARG A 324 30.25 -7.54 -11.03
C ARG A 324 31.26 -7.11 -12.10
N ALA A 325 30.94 -7.29 -13.38
CA ALA A 325 31.77 -6.82 -14.48
C ALA A 325 31.82 -5.30 -14.55
N ALA A 326 30.68 -4.63 -14.40
CA ALA A 326 30.58 -3.19 -14.32
C ALA A 326 31.37 -2.62 -13.12
N LEU A 327 31.25 -3.23 -11.95
CA LEU A 327 32.03 -2.85 -10.78
C LEU A 327 33.53 -2.95 -11.02
N ARG A 328 34.00 -4.07 -11.58
CA ARG A 328 35.42 -4.25 -11.96
C ARG A 328 35.88 -3.21 -12.98
N ALA A 329 35.04 -2.86 -13.95
CA ALA A 329 35.37 -1.81 -14.93
C ALA A 329 35.54 -0.45 -14.23
N ILE A 330 34.71 -0.10 -13.27
CA ILE A 330 34.82 1.10 -12.47
C ILE A 330 36.12 1.07 -11.64
N GLU A 331 36.41 -0.01 -10.93
CA GLU A 331 37.60 -0.19 -10.11
C GLU A 331 38.89 -0.11 -10.93
N ASN A 332 38.86 -0.56 -12.18
CA ASN A 332 40.01 -0.54 -13.10
C ASN A 332 40.11 0.80 -13.87
N SER A 333 39.13 1.69 -13.76
CA SER A 333 39.19 2.99 -14.43
C SER A 333 40.33 3.84 -13.96
N THR A 334 40.92 4.62 -14.86
CA THR A 334 42.03 5.54 -14.54
C THR A 334 41.63 6.55 -13.48
N PHE A 335 40.41 7.00 -13.49
CA PHE A 335 39.85 7.92 -12.49
C PHE A 335 39.83 7.28 -11.08
N TRP A 336 39.34 6.02 -10.97
CA TRP A 336 39.25 5.32 -9.70
C TRP A 336 40.65 5.03 -9.12
N ARG A 337 41.61 4.61 -9.97
CA ARG A 337 43.01 4.38 -9.58
C ARG A 337 43.67 5.66 -9.14
N ALA A 338 43.46 6.78 -9.83
CA ALA A 338 44.02 8.08 -9.47
C ALA A 338 43.51 8.60 -8.12
N THR A 339 42.27 8.26 -7.73
CA THR A 339 41.66 8.67 -6.44
C THR A 339 41.84 7.67 -5.31
N ALA A 340 42.44 6.50 -5.55
CA ALA A 340 42.65 5.46 -4.54
C ALA A 340 43.68 5.83 -3.47
N TRP A 341 44.71 6.61 -3.83
CA TRP A 341 45.76 7.03 -2.91
C TRP A 341 45.23 7.98 -1.80
N PRO A 342 44.47 9.03 -2.08
CA PRO A 342 43.88 9.88 -1.03
C PRO A 342 42.97 9.13 -0.07
N ARG A 343 42.21 8.11 -0.55
CA ARG A 343 41.30 7.32 0.30
C ARG A 343 42.04 6.39 1.28
N ARG A 344 43.19 5.81 0.88
CA ARG A 344 44.02 4.98 1.77
C ARG A 344 44.69 5.82 2.86
N VAL A 345 45.04 7.06 2.57
CA VAL A 345 45.63 7.99 3.55
C VAL A 345 44.54 8.47 4.52
N ALA A 346 43.33 8.82 4.06
CA ALA A 346 42.24 9.23 4.91
C ALA A 346 41.74 8.10 5.86
N GLY A 347 41.80 6.83 5.42
CA GLY A 347 41.46 5.67 6.25
C GLY A 347 42.47 5.40 7.39
N ARG A 348 43.73 5.76 7.21
CA ARG A 348 44.82 5.63 8.25
C ARG A 348 44.84 6.78 9.26
N LEU A 349 44.14 7.88 8.98
CA LEU A 349 44.04 9.02 9.91
C LEU A 349 42.78 8.94 10.80
N ARG A 350 41.97 7.89 10.65
CA ARG A 350 40.77 7.63 11.46
C ARG A 350 40.84 6.35 12.31
N SER A 351 41.99 5.69 12.35
CA SER A 351 42.24 4.55 13.23
C SER A 351 43.12 4.94 14.44
#